data_6e1fd2e0ec6c82b1439d130c59dd3d16
#
_entry.id   6e1fd2e0ec6c82b1439d130c59dd3d16
#
_cell.length_a   1.000
_cell.length_b   1.000
_cell.length_c   1.000
_cell.angle_alpha   90.00
_cell.angle_beta   90.00
_cell.angle_gamma   90.00
#
_symmetry.space_group_name_H-M   'P 1'
#
loop_
_entity.id
_entity.type
_entity.pdbx_description
1 polymer ?
#
loop_
_entity_poly.entity_id
_entity_poly.type
_entity_poly.pdbx_seq_one_letter_code
_entity_poly.pdbx_strand_id
1 'polypeptide(L)'
;SRLTTEIANGQVNVERINDEVKISLADQGAFVSGSADLRTSFYTVLTSVGQALADSSGQVTVAGHTDNVPVAFSERFHSTWDLSAARSASVADYLVGEGFIVPGAVTVTGYADTVPIASNDSATGRAQNRRIEITVKGKAG
;
A
#
# COMPACT_ATOMS: atom_id res chain seq x y z
N SER A 1 0.52 6.48 -18.91
CA SER A 1 0.73 5.72 -17.68
C SER A 1 -0.18 4.50 -17.62
N ARG A 2 0.34 3.41 -17.17
CA ARG A 2 -0.44 2.17 -17.03
C ARG A 2 -1.51 2.27 -15.94
N LEU A 3 -1.38 3.27 -15.08
CA LEU A 3 -2.28 3.45 -13.95
C LEU A 3 -3.34 4.52 -14.18
N THR A 4 -3.53 4.95 -15.42
CA THR A 4 -4.41 6.06 -15.72
C THR A 4 -5.82 5.86 -15.18
N THR A 5 -6.41 4.68 -15.39
CA THR A 5 -7.77 4.39 -14.94
C THR A 5 -7.86 4.38 -13.42
N GLU A 6 -6.90 3.73 -12.76
CA GLU A 6 -6.88 3.65 -11.29
C GLU A 6 -6.70 5.01 -10.65
N ILE A 7 -5.85 5.86 -11.24
CA ILE A 7 -5.66 7.22 -10.76
C ILE A 7 -6.94 8.02 -10.91
N ALA A 8 -7.58 7.92 -12.07
CA ALA A 8 -8.81 8.64 -12.32
C ALA A 8 -9.94 8.24 -11.38
N ASN A 9 -9.95 6.98 -10.93
CA ASN A 9 -10.96 6.46 -10.02
C ASN A 9 -10.65 6.74 -8.55
N GLY A 10 -9.52 7.40 -8.27
CA GLY A 10 -9.13 7.69 -6.90
C GLY A 10 -8.59 6.49 -6.13
N GLN A 11 -8.35 5.37 -6.78
CA GLN A 11 -7.83 4.16 -6.14
C GLN A 11 -6.33 4.23 -5.91
N VAL A 12 -5.64 4.99 -6.75
CA VAL A 12 -4.19 5.06 -6.76
C VAL A 12 -3.78 6.53 -6.91
N ASN A 13 -2.79 6.93 -6.13
CA ASN A 13 -2.18 8.24 -6.27
C ASN A 13 -0.69 8.05 -6.53
N VAL A 14 -0.14 8.74 -7.52
CA VAL A 14 1.27 8.58 -7.89
C VAL A 14 1.97 9.92 -7.75
N GLU A 15 3.06 9.93 -7.00
CA GLU A 15 3.89 11.11 -6.83
C GLU A 15 5.32 10.78 -7.24
N ARG A 16 5.97 11.73 -7.90
CA ARG A 16 7.38 11.59 -8.22
C ARG A 16 8.15 12.66 -7.44
N ILE A 17 9.09 12.22 -6.62
CA ILE A 17 9.90 13.12 -5.81
C ILE A 17 11.35 12.74 -6.03
N ASN A 18 12.10 13.61 -6.72
CA ASN A 18 13.50 13.34 -7.08
C ASN A 18 13.58 12.03 -7.87
N ASP A 19 14.33 11.05 -7.36
CA ASP A 19 14.50 9.76 -8.02
C ASP A 19 13.52 8.72 -7.55
N GLU A 20 12.56 9.12 -6.70
CA GLU A 20 11.60 8.19 -6.16
C GLU A 20 10.22 8.37 -6.76
N VAL A 21 9.55 7.26 -6.97
CA VAL A 21 8.15 7.24 -7.34
C VAL A 21 7.39 6.60 -6.19
N LYS A 22 6.39 7.31 -5.68
CA LYS A 22 5.55 6.80 -4.60
C LYS A 22 4.15 6.55 -5.11
N ILE A 23 3.69 5.33 -4.96
CA ILE A 23 2.34 4.91 -5.36
C ILE A 23 1.55 4.68 -4.07
N SER A 24 0.51 5.46 -3.84
CA SER A 24 -0.33 5.33 -2.65
C SER A 24 -1.63 4.64 -3.02
N LEU A 25 -1.98 3.62 -2.26
CA LEU A 25 -3.19 2.84 -2.46
C LEU A 25 -4.10 3.04 -1.25
N ALA A 26 -5.34 3.45 -1.49
CA ALA A 26 -6.30 3.61 -0.41
C ALA A 26 -6.65 2.25 0.18
N ASP A 27 -6.74 2.20 1.51
CA ASP A 27 -7.13 0.99 2.22
C ASP A 27 -8.55 0.55 1.85
N GLN A 28 -9.44 1.52 1.71
CA GLN A 28 -10.83 1.24 1.41
C GLN A 28 -10.95 0.55 0.05
N GLY A 29 -11.53 -0.63 0.06
CA GLY A 29 -11.65 -1.42 -1.16
C GLY A 29 -10.50 -2.36 -1.40
N ALA A 30 -9.39 -2.19 -0.70
CA ALA A 30 -8.21 -3.06 -0.86
C ALA A 30 -8.26 -4.28 0.04
N PHE A 31 -8.67 -4.07 1.29
CA PHE A 31 -8.67 -5.12 2.30
C PHE A 31 -10.05 -5.35 2.87
N VAL A 32 -10.27 -6.56 3.33
CA VAL A 32 -11.46 -6.87 4.13
C VAL A 32 -11.32 -6.10 5.44
N SER A 33 -12.40 -5.50 5.92
CA SER A 33 -12.37 -4.66 7.11
C SER A 33 -11.72 -5.38 8.29
N GLY A 34 -10.77 -4.71 8.94
CA GLY A 34 -10.06 -5.26 10.09
C GLY A 34 -9.13 -6.41 9.77
N SER A 35 -8.82 -6.63 8.51
CA SER A 35 -8.06 -7.78 8.05
C SER A 35 -6.91 -7.35 7.17
N ALA A 36 -5.95 -8.25 6.97
CA ALA A 36 -4.90 -8.08 5.98
C ALA A 36 -5.18 -8.90 4.73
N ASP A 37 -6.38 -9.46 4.61
CA ASP A 37 -6.76 -10.22 3.42
C ASP A 37 -7.18 -9.27 2.32
N LEU A 38 -6.53 -9.39 1.17
CA LEU A 38 -6.84 -8.56 0.00
C LEU A 38 -8.19 -8.97 -0.58
N ARG A 39 -8.98 -7.96 -0.96
CA ARG A 39 -10.23 -8.22 -1.67
C ARG A 39 -9.90 -8.64 -3.10
N THR A 40 -10.62 -9.62 -3.62
CA THR A 40 -10.39 -10.10 -4.98
C THR A 40 -10.60 -8.98 -6.00
N SER A 41 -11.52 -8.06 -5.72
CA SER A 41 -11.76 -6.91 -6.61
C SER A 41 -10.55 -5.98 -6.72
N PHE A 42 -9.63 -6.05 -5.76
CA PHE A 42 -8.44 -5.20 -5.77
C PHE A 42 -7.28 -5.82 -6.56
N TYR A 43 -7.38 -7.08 -6.93
CA TYR A 43 -6.31 -7.73 -7.70
C TYR A 43 -6.06 -7.03 -9.03
N THR A 44 -7.11 -6.52 -9.66
CA THR A 44 -6.97 -5.78 -10.92
C THR A 44 -6.10 -4.54 -10.74
N VAL A 45 -6.33 -3.81 -9.64
CA VAL A 45 -5.54 -2.62 -9.32
C VAL A 45 -4.08 -3.02 -9.07
N LEU A 46 -3.86 -4.06 -8.27
CA LEU A 46 -2.51 -4.51 -7.95
C LEU A 46 -1.78 -5.04 -9.18
N THR A 47 -2.50 -5.66 -10.10
CA THR A 47 -1.89 -6.11 -11.35
C THR A 47 -1.39 -4.92 -12.16
N SER A 48 -2.19 -3.85 -12.25
CA SER A 48 -1.77 -2.63 -12.95
C SER A 48 -0.55 -2.01 -12.29
N VAL A 49 -0.55 -1.96 -10.95
CA VAL A 49 0.59 -1.46 -10.19
C VAL A 49 1.83 -2.32 -10.46
N GLY A 50 1.64 -3.65 -10.41
CA GLY A 50 2.73 -4.59 -10.64
C GLY A 50 3.34 -4.44 -12.03
N GLN A 51 2.51 -4.25 -13.04
CA GLN A 51 2.99 -4.05 -14.39
C GLN A 51 3.82 -2.77 -14.50
N ALA A 52 3.40 -1.72 -13.80
CA ALA A 52 4.17 -0.48 -13.77
C ALA A 52 5.51 -0.67 -13.04
N LEU A 53 5.51 -1.45 -11.96
CA LEU A 53 6.73 -1.73 -11.20
C LEU A 53 7.69 -2.65 -11.95
N ALA A 54 7.17 -3.55 -12.75
CA ALA A 54 7.99 -4.51 -13.48
C ALA A 54 8.92 -3.82 -14.48
N ASP A 55 8.58 -2.60 -14.90
CA ASP A 55 9.42 -1.83 -15.81
C ASP A 55 10.54 -1.11 -15.06
N SER A 56 10.54 -1.17 -13.75
CA SER A 56 11.51 -0.50 -12.89
C SER A 56 12.56 -1.49 -12.43
N SER A 57 13.78 -1.01 -12.23
CA SER A 57 14.88 -1.85 -11.73
C SER A 57 15.30 -1.50 -10.32
N GLY A 58 14.57 -0.58 -9.66
CA GLY A 58 14.94 -0.13 -8.33
C GLY A 58 14.43 -1.01 -7.21
N GLN A 59 14.87 -0.70 -6.01
CA GLN A 59 14.35 -1.35 -4.80
C GLN A 59 12.94 -0.85 -4.53
N VAL A 60 12.07 -1.75 -4.09
CA VAL A 60 10.68 -1.45 -3.81
C VAL A 60 10.44 -1.59 -2.32
N THR A 61 9.83 -0.58 -1.72
CA THR A 61 9.41 -0.64 -0.32
C THR A 61 7.89 -0.56 -0.26
N VAL A 62 7.28 -1.49 0.46
CA VAL A 62 5.83 -1.50 0.69
C VAL A 62 5.60 -1.11 2.13
N ALA A 63 4.96 0.03 2.36
CA ALA A 63 4.75 0.57 3.70
C ALA A 63 3.27 0.69 4.00
N GLY A 64 2.86 0.16 5.15
CA GLY A 64 1.47 0.21 5.60
C GLY A 64 1.27 1.29 6.64
N HIS A 65 0.15 1.99 6.55
CA HIS A 65 -0.22 3.08 7.47
C HIS A 65 -1.67 2.92 7.90
N THR A 66 -1.94 3.29 9.14
CA THR A 66 -3.29 3.24 9.69
C THR A 66 -3.71 4.62 10.19
N ASP A 67 -4.99 4.75 10.56
CA ASP A 67 -5.44 5.88 11.36
C ASP A 67 -5.13 5.59 12.83
N ASN A 68 -5.60 6.47 13.73
CA ASN A 68 -5.31 6.32 15.16
C ASN A 68 -6.38 5.51 15.92
N VAL A 69 -7.29 4.84 15.22
CA VAL A 69 -8.27 3.99 15.87
C VAL A 69 -7.61 2.66 16.20
N PRO A 70 -7.63 2.24 17.49
CA PRO A 70 -6.98 0.99 17.88
C PRO A 70 -7.64 -0.23 17.22
N VAL A 71 -6.85 -1.28 17.07
CA VAL A 71 -7.35 -2.57 16.59
C VAL A 71 -7.99 -3.27 17.79
N ALA A 72 -9.24 -2.93 18.08
CA ALA A 72 -9.94 -3.50 19.21
C ALA A 72 -10.56 -4.84 18.84
N PHE A 73 -10.52 -5.78 19.76
CA PHE A 73 -11.23 -7.06 19.64
C PHE A 73 -10.76 -7.97 18.52
N SER A 74 -9.58 -7.70 17.95
CA SER A 74 -9.05 -8.59 16.92
C SER A 74 -8.18 -9.66 17.57
N GLU A 75 -8.46 -10.91 17.24
CA GLU A 75 -7.64 -12.02 17.68
C GLU A 75 -6.41 -12.20 16.78
N ARG A 76 -6.44 -11.60 15.59
CA ARG A 76 -5.37 -11.76 14.59
C ARG A 76 -4.27 -10.72 14.74
N PHE A 77 -4.60 -9.55 15.25
CA PHE A 77 -3.66 -8.44 15.33
C PHE A 77 -3.67 -7.86 16.74
N HIS A 78 -2.49 -7.68 17.30
CA HIS A 78 -2.35 -7.13 18.66
C HIS A 78 -2.35 -5.61 18.65
N SER A 79 -2.03 -4.99 17.52
CA SER A 79 -1.87 -3.54 17.44
C SER A 79 -1.94 -3.10 15.98
N THR A 80 -2.00 -1.78 15.78
CA THR A 80 -1.94 -1.22 14.44
C THR A 80 -0.57 -1.43 13.80
N TRP A 81 0.47 -1.62 14.59
CA TRP A 81 1.78 -2.02 14.07
C TRP A 81 1.68 -3.36 13.35
N ASP A 82 1.08 -4.31 14.02
CA ASP A 82 0.90 -5.66 13.52
C ASP A 82 0.03 -5.64 12.24
N LEU A 83 -1.09 -4.92 12.30
CA LEU A 83 -2.00 -4.84 11.16
C LEU A 83 -1.34 -4.16 9.96
N SER A 84 -0.67 -3.03 10.17
CA SER A 84 -0.07 -2.30 9.06
C SER A 84 1.05 -3.11 8.40
N ALA A 85 1.84 -3.81 9.20
CA ALA A 85 2.89 -4.68 8.64
C ALA A 85 2.30 -5.85 7.88
N ALA A 86 1.23 -6.46 8.41
CA ALA A 86 0.58 -7.59 7.76
C ALA A 86 -0.05 -7.19 6.42
N ARG A 87 -0.63 -6.00 6.35
CA ARG A 87 -1.22 -5.50 5.11
C ARG A 87 -0.15 -5.23 4.06
N SER A 88 0.98 -4.65 4.47
CA SER A 88 2.11 -4.45 3.56
C SER A 88 2.63 -5.78 3.04
N ALA A 89 2.72 -6.78 3.93
CA ALA A 89 3.18 -8.10 3.55
C ALA A 89 2.25 -8.74 2.53
N SER A 90 0.93 -8.57 2.68
CA SER A 90 -0.03 -9.13 1.73
C SER A 90 0.14 -8.55 0.34
N VAL A 91 0.40 -7.25 0.24
CA VAL A 91 0.65 -6.59 -1.04
C VAL A 91 1.95 -7.12 -1.65
N ALA A 92 3.00 -7.20 -0.85
CA ALA A 92 4.29 -7.71 -1.33
C ALA A 92 4.16 -9.17 -1.81
N ASP A 93 3.45 -9.99 -1.06
CA ASP A 93 3.22 -11.38 -1.44
C ASP A 93 2.55 -11.50 -2.80
N TYR A 94 1.55 -10.66 -3.04
CA TYR A 94 0.85 -10.67 -4.31
C TYR A 94 1.79 -10.28 -5.46
N LEU A 95 2.54 -9.18 -5.27
CA LEU A 95 3.41 -8.67 -6.33
C LEU A 95 4.55 -9.64 -6.64
N VAL A 96 5.13 -10.26 -5.62
CA VAL A 96 6.19 -11.24 -5.80
C VAL A 96 5.60 -12.54 -6.40
N GLY A 97 4.45 -12.97 -5.89
CA GLY A 97 3.83 -14.21 -6.35
C GLY A 97 3.42 -14.17 -7.81
N GLU A 98 3.06 -12.98 -8.29
CA GLU A 98 2.70 -12.81 -9.71
C GLU A 98 3.91 -12.52 -10.59
N GLY A 99 5.09 -12.45 -10.01
CA GLY A 99 6.31 -12.28 -10.77
C GLY A 99 6.64 -10.85 -11.16
N PHE A 100 5.95 -9.86 -10.59
CA PHE A 100 6.21 -8.47 -10.91
C PHE A 100 7.48 -7.94 -10.26
N ILE A 101 7.84 -8.47 -9.09
CA ILE A 101 9.02 -8.05 -8.35
C ILE A 101 9.76 -9.30 -7.86
N VAL A 102 11.08 -9.27 -7.90
CA VAL A 102 11.86 -10.38 -7.33
C VAL A 102 11.94 -10.21 -5.81
N PRO A 103 11.94 -11.32 -5.05
CA PRO A 103 11.90 -11.23 -3.58
C PRO A 103 13.02 -10.39 -2.98
N GLY A 104 14.22 -10.43 -3.54
CA GLY A 104 15.35 -9.69 -2.99
C GLY A 104 15.26 -8.19 -3.21
N ALA A 105 14.31 -7.72 -4.00
CA ALA A 105 14.16 -6.30 -4.32
C ALA A 105 13.04 -5.63 -3.54
N VAL A 106 12.37 -6.32 -2.60
CA VAL A 106 11.24 -5.75 -1.89
C VAL A 106 11.50 -5.74 -0.38
N THR A 107 11.10 -4.65 0.26
CA THR A 107 11.12 -4.51 1.72
C THR A 107 9.71 -4.17 2.18
N VAL A 108 9.32 -4.72 3.31
CA VAL A 108 7.98 -4.50 3.89
C VAL A 108 8.14 -3.76 5.21
N THR A 109 7.32 -2.72 5.42
CA THR A 109 7.35 -1.92 6.63
C THR A 109 5.93 -1.63 7.09
N GLY A 110 5.72 -1.60 8.41
CA GLY A 110 4.48 -1.13 9.01
C GLY A 110 4.77 0.07 9.89
N TYR A 111 4.05 1.16 9.69
CA TYR A 111 4.25 2.40 10.44
C TYR A 111 3.15 2.67 11.47
N ALA A 112 2.11 1.83 11.51
CA ALA A 112 0.96 2.08 12.37
C ALA A 112 0.39 3.46 12.06
N ASP A 113 0.09 4.26 13.08
CA ASP A 113 -0.49 5.60 12.91
C ASP A 113 0.54 6.72 13.03
N THR A 114 1.82 6.39 12.93
CA THR A 114 2.90 7.35 13.23
C THR A 114 3.20 8.34 12.10
N VAL A 115 2.68 8.11 10.89
CA VAL A 115 2.94 8.98 9.74
C VAL A 115 1.61 9.40 9.10
N PRO A 116 0.84 10.25 9.79
CA PRO A 116 -0.44 10.70 9.23
C PRO A 116 -0.20 11.71 8.10
N ILE A 117 -1.07 11.67 7.10
CA ILE A 117 -1.07 12.67 6.01
C ILE A 117 -2.29 13.57 6.09
N ALA A 118 -3.20 13.30 7.04
CA ALA A 118 -4.39 14.09 7.24
C ALA A 118 -4.78 14.00 8.71
N SER A 119 -5.79 14.80 9.10
CA SER A 119 -6.26 14.81 10.48
C SER A 119 -7.03 13.52 10.79
N ASN A 120 -6.75 12.94 11.96
CA ASN A 120 -7.51 11.78 12.45
C ASN A 120 -8.81 12.22 13.13
N ASP A 121 -9.07 13.52 13.21
CA ASP A 121 -10.28 14.04 13.85
C ASP A 121 -11.51 13.90 12.98
N SER A 122 -11.33 13.65 11.69
CA SER A 122 -12.46 13.47 10.78
C SER A 122 -12.40 12.10 10.13
N ALA A 123 -13.58 11.61 9.73
CA ALA A 123 -13.65 10.33 9.03
C ALA A 123 -12.89 10.38 7.70
N THR A 124 -12.99 11.51 6.99
CA THR A 124 -12.29 11.70 5.73
C THR A 124 -10.77 11.64 5.93
N GLY A 125 -10.27 12.34 6.95
CA GLY A 125 -8.84 12.33 7.25
C GLY A 125 -8.35 10.96 7.66
N ARG A 126 -9.12 10.25 8.48
CA ARG A 126 -8.75 8.89 8.88
C ARG A 126 -8.67 7.97 7.68
N ALA A 127 -9.61 8.10 6.74
CA ALA A 127 -9.59 7.28 5.52
C ALA A 127 -8.35 7.54 4.69
N GLN A 128 -7.90 8.79 4.64
CA GLN A 128 -6.67 9.14 3.91
C GLN A 128 -5.44 8.56 4.59
N ASN A 129 -5.45 8.47 5.91
CA ASN A 129 -4.32 7.91 6.64
C ASN A 129 -4.20 6.40 6.49
N ARG A 130 -5.33 5.70 6.27
CA ARG A 130 -5.33 4.25 6.05
C ARG A 130 -4.93 3.98 4.60
N ARG A 131 -3.66 3.67 4.41
CA ARG A 131 -3.13 3.51 3.05
C ARG A 131 -1.93 2.58 3.02
N ILE A 132 -1.61 2.11 1.82
CA ILE A 132 -0.36 1.42 1.52
C ILE A 132 0.42 2.33 0.58
N GLU A 133 1.69 2.55 0.88
CA GLU A 133 2.58 3.33 0.01
C GLU A 133 3.64 2.41 -0.55
N ILE A 134 3.75 2.38 -1.86
CA ILE A 134 4.78 1.61 -2.55
C ILE A 134 5.77 2.61 -3.13
N THR A 135 7.00 2.55 -2.66
CA THR A 135 8.05 3.46 -3.09
C THR A 135 9.07 2.71 -3.92
N VAL A 136 9.35 3.23 -5.10
CA VAL A 136 10.39 2.69 -5.97
C VAL A 136 11.50 3.71 -6.03
N LYS A 137 12.68 3.31 -5.58
CA LYS A 137 13.84 4.20 -5.55
C LYS A 137 14.79 3.83 -6.67
N GLY A 138 15.40 4.84 -7.26
CA GLY A 138 16.39 4.67 -8.29
C GLY A 138 15.80 4.99 -9.64
N LYS A 139 16.16 4.20 -10.63
CA LYS A 139 15.87 4.53 -11.99
C LYS A 139 14.39 4.49 -12.30
N ALA A 140 13.84 5.62 -12.57
CA ALA A 140 12.47 5.69 -13.03
C ALA A 140 12.47 5.43 -14.53
N GLY A 141 12.11 4.27 -14.87
CA GLY A 141 11.97 3.77 -16.22
C GLY A 141 12.21 4.66 -17.39
#